data_17c3b0d2fc86649a8e0c941cbf4cbe13
#
_entry.id   17c3b0d2fc86649a8e0c941cbf4cbe13
#
_cell.length_a   1.000
_cell.length_b   1.000
_cell.length_c   1.000
_cell.angle_alpha   90.00
_cell.angle_beta   90.00
_cell.angle_gamma   90.00
#
_symmetry.space_group_name_H-M   'P 1'
#
loop_
_entity.id
_entity.type
_entity.pdbx_description
1 polymer ?
#
loop_
_entity_poly.entity_id
_entity_poly.type
_entity_poly.pdbx_seq_one_letter_code
_entity_poly.pdbx_strand_id
1 'polypeptide(L)'
;MRSKSMLALCLLLLFLTACQKQTSDDPIVASYKDTQIHESLVAYEKQNQINVTGDKTVSDADALDQILLNLIMLDEAEQRGLSVTQEEVDAEMAGQRKNYEEYEEVRSYIDDYCTKMGITTEQYFDTVTEQLPRVMLRQRLRDTLGQEYCQQHGLEFTKVNPPEQMTEYVEQYLDGLLQAHRLEIKYY
;
A
#
# COMPACT_ATOMS: atom_id res chain seq x y z
N MET A 1 11.87 20.59 11.60
CA MET A 1 11.20 20.23 10.33
C MET A 1 11.53 18.80 9.86
N ARG A 2 11.82 17.86 10.77
CA ARG A 2 12.14 16.44 10.43
C ARG A 2 10.97 15.44 10.67
N SER A 3 9.85 15.93 11.20
CA SER A 3 8.73 15.08 11.65
C SER A 3 7.79 14.60 10.52
N LYS A 4 7.64 15.36 9.44
CA LYS A 4 6.64 15.02 8.40
C LYS A 4 6.99 13.83 7.51
N SER A 5 8.29 13.54 7.33
CA SER A 5 8.72 12.39 6.49
C SER A 5 8.61 11.04 7.21
N MET A 6 8.66 11.02 8.55
CA MET A 6 8.51 9.79 9.35
C MET A 6 7.05 9.34 9.45
N LEU A 7 6.10 10.29 9.48
CA LEU A 7 4.66 9.97 9.50
C LEU A 7 4.18 9.36 8.17
N ALA A 8 4.78 9.74 7.05
CA ALA A 8 4.40 9.24 5.74
C ALA A 8 4.68 7.74 5.56
N LEU A 9 5.68 7.19 6.25
CA LEU A 9 6.01 5.77 6.16
C LEU A 9 5.03 4.88 6.92
N CYS A 10 4.43 5.38 8.01
CA CYS A 10 3.41 4.65 8.77
C CYS A 10 2.03 4.63 8.09
N LEU A 11 1.77 5.56 7.16
CA LEU A 11 0.46 5.74 6.52
C LEU A 11 0.18 4.80 5.34
N LEU A 12 1.21 4.11 4.82
CA LEU A 12 1.09 3.22 3.65
C LEU A 12 0.62 1.79 3.99
N LEU A 13 0.32 1.49 5.25
CA LEU A 13 0.25 0.10 5.73
C LEU A 13 -1.13 -0.49 5.95
N LEU A 14 -2.21 0.17 5.57
CA LEU A 14 -3.53 -0.31 5.94
C LEU A 14 -4.28 -1.06 4.84
N PHE A 15 -3.67 -2.07 4.24
CA PHE A 15 -4.43 -3.14 3.59
C PHE A 15 -4.71 -4.24 4.61
N LEU A 16 -5.60 -3.95 5.54
CA LEU A 16 -6.22 -4.97 6.34
C LEU A 16 -7.16 -5.75 5.41
N THR A 17 -6.71 -6.86 4.83
CA THR A 17 -7.67 -7.93 4.62
C THR A 17 -8.14 -8.32 6.01
N ALA A 18 -9.13 -7.58 6.51
CA ALA A 18 -9.87 -8.04 7.65
C ALA A 18 -10.27 -9.47 7.31
N CYS A 19 -9.86 -10.43 8.14
CA CYS A 19 -10.62 -11.65 8.32
C CYS A 19 -11.97 -11.26 8.94
N GLN A 20 -12.71 -10.39 8.26
CA GLN A 20 -14.14 -10.32 8.43
C GLN A 20 -14.61 -11.68 8.02
N LYS A 21 -15.28 -12.37 8.93
CA LYS A 21 -16.09 -13.54 8.61
C LYS A 21 -16.85 -13.15 7.34
N GLN A 22 -16.42 -13.73 6.22
CA GLN A 22 -17.04 -13.54 4.92
C GLN A 22 -18.51 -13.90 5.12
N THR A 23 -19.33 -12.87 5.25
CA THR A 23 -20.78 -13.07 5.28
C THR A 23 -21.13 -13.55 3.89
N SER A 24 -22.04 -14.50 3.77
CA SER A 24 -22.47 -15.07 2.48
C SER A 24 -23.06 -14.06 1.51
N ASP A 25 -23.10 -12.78 1.87
CA ASP A 25 -23.74 -11.66 1.19
C ASP A 25 -22.76 -10.53 0.79
N ASP A 26 -21.44 -10.77 0.76
CA ASP A 26 -20.46 -9.76 0.31
C ASP A 26 -20.19 -9.95 -1.20
N PRO A 27 -20.78 -9.12 -2.09
CA PRO A 27 -20.70 -9.33 -3.53
C PRO A 27 -19.28 -9.22 -4.04
N ILE A 28 -18.93 -10.04 -5.02
CA ILE A 28 -17.72 -9.86 -5.81
C ILE A 28 -18.02 -8.77 -6.84
N VAL A 29 -17.20 -7.72 -6.86
CA VAL A 29 -17.35 -6.59 -7.80
C VAL A 29 -16.34 -6.64 -8.93
N ALA A 30 -15.18 -7.27 -8.70
CA ALA A 30 -14.17 -7.50 -9.72
C ALA A 30 -13.30 -8.71 -9.39
N SER A 31 -12.53 -9.18 -10.37
CA SER A 31 -11.41 -10.09 -10.13
C SER A 31 -10.24 -9.78 -11.07
N TYR A 32 -9.04 -10.02 -10.56
CA TYR A 32 -7.81 -9.99 -11.32
C TYR A 32 -7.08 -11.32 -11.10
N LYS A 33 -6.85 -12.07 -12.19
CA LYS A 33 -6.40 -13.46 -12.13
C LYS A 33 -7.28 -14.28 -11.18
N ASP A 34 -6.69 -14.94 -10.20
CA ASP A 34 -7.39 -15.77 -9.21
C ASP A 34 -7.86 -14.99 -7.97
N THR A 35 -7.59 -13.68 -7.91
CA THR A 35 -7.97 -12.84 -6.77
C THR A 35 -9.32 -12.19 -7.00
N GLN A 36 -10.28 -12.48 -6.14
CA GLN A 36 -11.60 -11.84 -6.12
C GLN A 36 -11.57 -10.58 -5.24
N ILE A 37 -12.23 -9.53 -5.70
CA ILE A 37 -12.37 -8.26 -5.00
C ILE A 37 -13.84 -8.10 -4.61
N HIS A 38 -14.08 -8.00 -3.32
CA HIS A 38 -15.41 -7.87 -2.73
C HIS A 38 -15.77 -6.42 -2.48
N GLU A 39 -17.07 -6.11 -2.43
CA GLU A 39 -17.60 -4.77 -2.19
C GLU A 39 -17.10 -4.18 -0.87
N SER A 40 -17.02 -5.00 0.18
CA SER A 40 -16.51 -4.58 1.48
C SER A 40 -15.06 -4.09 1.43
N LEU A 41 -14.21 -4.73 0.59
CA LEU A 41 -12.82 -4.31 0.41
C LEU A 41 -12.73 -2.96 -0.31
N VAL A 42 -13.59 -2.73 -1.31
CA VAL A 42 -13.67 -1.44 -2.02
C VAL A 42 -14.12 -0.33 -1.07
N ALA A 43 -15.15 -0.58 -0.27
CA ALA A 43 -15.64 0.38 0.72
C ALA A 43 -14.55 0.70 1.77
N TYR A 44 -13.80 -0.30 2.22
CA TYR A 44 -12.69 -0.12 3.13
C TYR A 44 -11.58 0.74 2.51
N GLU A 45 -11.14 0.41 1.29
CA GLU A 45 -10.08 1.15 0.60
C GLU A 45 -10.48 2.61 0.35
N LYS A 46 -11.72 2.86 -0.07
CA LYS A 46 -12.26 4.20 -0.21
C LYS A 46 -12.14 5.00 1.10
N GLN A 47 -12.58 4.41 2.23
CA GLN A 47 -12.50 5.07 3.52
C GLN A 47 -11.03 5.32 3.92
N ASN A 48 -10.14 4.39 3.61
CA ASN A 48 -8.71 4.52 3.85
C ASN A 48 -8.12 5.71 3.06
N GLN A 49 -8.40 5.81 1.77
CA GLN A 49 -7.96 6.93 0.94
C GLN A 49 -8.47 8.28 1.46
N ILE A 50 -9.76 8.35 1.83
CA ILE A 50 -10.35 9.56 2.43
C ILE A 50 -9.61 9.93 3.73
N ASN A 51 -9.30 8.96 4.58
CA ASN A 51 -8.61 9.21 5.85
C ASN A 51 -7.17 9.70 5.66
N VAL A 52 -6.49 9.19 4.64
CA VAL A 52 -5.08 9.52 4.34
C VAL A 52 -4.97 10.87 3.63
N THR A 53 -5.80 11.11 2.63
CA THR A 53 -5.70 12.31 1.77
C THR A 53 -6.53 13.47 2.29
N GLY A 54 -7.59 13.20 3.06
CA GLY A 54 -8.63 14.17 3.42
C GLY A 54 -9.61 14.46 2.26
N ASP A 55 -9.42 13.84 1.10
CA ASP A 55 -10.27 14.03 -0.07
C ASP A 55 -11.53 13.18 0.03
N LYS A 56 -12.67 13.84 0.24
CA LYS A 56 -13.99 13.21 0.35
C LYS A 56 -14.63 12.89 -1.01
N THR A 57 -14.00 13.25 -2.10
CA THR A 57 -14.51 13.01 -3.46
C THR A 57 -14.11 11.64 -4.01
N VAL A 58 -13.27 10.89 -3.30
CA VAL A 58 -12.88 9.52 -3.69
C VAL A 58 -14.10 8.65 -3.94
N SER A 59 -14.18 8.08 -5.13
CA SER A 59 -15.27 7.19 -5.54
C SER A 59 -14.94 5.72 -5.28
N ASP A 60 -15.94 4.83 -5.39
CA ASP A 60 -15.71 3.38 -5.34
C ASP A 60 -14.86 2.91 -6.53
N ALA A 61 -14.96 3.57 -7.68
CA ALA A 61 -14.15 3.29 -8.85
C ALA A 61 -12.66 3.61 -8.60
N ASP A 62 -12.36 4.75 -7.97
CA ASP A 62 -10.98 5.13 -7.60
C ASP A 62 -10.38 4.11 -6.62
N ALA A 63 -11.17 3.70 -5.62
CA ALA A 63 -10.75 2.69 -4.66
C ALA A 63 -10.51 1.32 -5.31
N LEU A 64 -11.39 0.91 -6.22
CA LEU A 64 -11.24 -0.34 -6.97
C LEU A 64 -10.01 -0.29 -7.89
N ASP A 65 -9.79 0.80 -8.62
CA ASP A 65 -8.61 0.97 -9.47
C ASP A 65 -7.31 0.92 -8.64
N GLN A 66 -7.30 1.46 -7.41
CA GLN A 66 -6.16 1.37 -6.50
C GLN A 66 -5.91 -0.07 -6.03
N ILE A 67 -6.96 -0.84 -5.68
CA ILE A 67 -6.83 -2.26 -5.31
C ILE A 67 -6.24 -3.05 -6.48
N LEU A 68 -6.80 -2.85 -7.68
CA LEU A 68 -6.34 -3.50 -8.89
C LEU A 68 -4.88 -3.15 -9.21
N LEU A 69 -4.51 -1.87 -9.14
CA LEU A 69 -3.14 -1.42 -9.33
C LEU A 69 -2.18 -2.10 -8.34
N ASN A 70 -2.56 -2.21 -7.08
CA ASN A 70 -1.74 -2.89 -6.08
C ASN A 70 -1.50 -4.37 -6.41
N LEU A 71 -2.51 -5.09 -6.92
CA LEU A 71 -2.36 -6.48 -7.35
C LEU A 71 -1.45 -6.59 -8.58
N ILE A 72 -1.64 -5.71 -9.56
CA ILE A 72 -0.83 -5.67 -10.79
C ILE A 72 0.63 -5.33 -10.47
N MET A 73 0.87 -4.40 -9.54
CA MET A 73 2.23 -4.06 -9.09
C MET A 73 2.95 -5.25 -8.46
N LEU A 74 2.25 -6.12 -7.73
CA LEU A 74 2.85 -7.33 -7.17
C LEU A 74 3.28 -8.28 -8.29
N ASP A 75 2.42 -8.48 -9.28
CA ASP A 75 2.75 -9.30 -10.45
C ASP A 75 3.96 -8.75 -11.22
N GLU A 76 3.98 -7.45 -11.49
CA GLU A 76 5.09 -6.79 -12.19
C GLU A 76 6.40 -6.92 -11.40
N ALA A 77 6.34 -6.75 -10.07
CA ALA A 77 7.50 -6.93 -9.21
C ALA A 77 8.05 -8.37 -9.28
N GLU A 78 7.17 -9.37 -9.23
CA GLU A 78 7.55 -10.79 -9.39
C GLU A 78 8.14 -11.08 -10.76
N GLN A 79 7.54 -10.57 -11.84
CA GLN A 79 8.06 -10.72 -13.21
C GLN A 79 9.44 -10.11 -13.40
N ARG A 80 9.74 -9.03 -12.67
CA ARG A 80 11.09 -8.41 -12.62
C ARG A 80 12.06 -9.14 -11.70
N GLY A 81 11.63 -10.23 -11.04
CA GLY A 81 12.44 -10.99 -10.09
C GLY A 81 12.70 -10.25 -8.77
N LEU A 82 11.88 -9.26 -8.45
CA LEU A 82 11.96 -8.57 -7.16
C LEU A 82 11.34 -9.46 -6.07
N SER A 83 11.93 -9.44 -4.88
CA SER A 83 11.45 -10.23 -3.75
C SER A 83 11.75 -9.51 -2.45
N VAL A 84 11.04 -9.86 -1.39
CA VAL A 84 11.27 -9.39 -0.02
C VAL A 84 11.56 -10.62 0.83
N THR A 85 12.64 -10.57 1.61
CA THR A 85 13.02 -11.66 2.51
C THR A 85 12.33 -11.52 3.86
N GLN A 86 12.21 -12.64 4.58
CA GLN A 86 11.66 -12.61 5.94
C GLN A 86 12.51 -11.74 6.88
N GLU A 87 13.83 -11.75 6.73
CA GLU A 87 14.73 -10.91 7.52
C GLU A 87 14.45 -9.41 7.34
N GLU A 88 14.16 -8.97 6.10
CA GLU A 88 13.78 -7.59 5.82
C GLU A 88 12.43 -7.23 6.46
N VAL A 89 11.46 -8.14 6.42
CA VAL A 89 10.15 -7.95 7.07
C VAL A 89 10.32 -7.83 8.58
N ASP A 90 11.09 -8.73 9.19
CA ASP A 90 11.33 -8.74 10.64
C ASP A 90 12.05 -7.46 11.09
N ALA A 91 13.03 -6.99 10.30
CA ALA A 91 13.75 -5.75 10.59
C ALA A 91 12.83 -4.53 10.50
N GLU A 92 11.96 -4.46 9.49
CA GLU A 92 11.00 -3.36 9.35
C GLU A 92 9.97 -3.37 10.50
N MET A 93 9.44 -4.56 10.85
CA MET A 93 8.52 -4.70 11.99
C MET A 93 9.15 -4.30 13.32
N ALA A 94 10.40 -4.69 13.54
CA ALA A 94 11.14 -4.25 14.73
C ALA A 94 11.28 -2.73 14.77
N GLY A 95 11.55 -2.09 13.63
CA GLY A 95 11.58 -0.64 13.50
C GLY A 95 10.24 0.03 13.82
N GLN A 96 9.14 -0.52 13.31
CA GLN A 96 7.80 0.01 13.58
C GLN A 96 7.38 -0.12 15.04
N ARG A 97 7.63 -1.28 15.68
CA ARG A 97 7.38 -1.48 17.12
C ARG A 97 8.23 -0.53 17.96
N LYS A 98 9.50 -0.35 17.61
CA LYS A 98 10.37 0.62 18.26
C LYS A 98 9.84 2.06 18.13
N ASN A 99 9.39 2.46 16.94
CA ASN A 99 8.78 3.77 16.74
C ASN A 99 7.52 3.97 17.58
N TYR A 100 6.68 2.95 17.71
CA TYR A 100 5.51 2.96 18.58
C TYR A 100 5.91 3.14 20.07
N GLU A 101 6.98 2.49 20.52
CA GLU A 101 7.47 2.60 21.89
C GLU A 101 8.11 3.96 22.20
N GLU A 102 8.89 4.50 21.25
CA GLU A 102 9.72 5.69 21.48
C GLU A 102 9.01 7.02 21.16
N TYR A 103 8.07 7.04 20.22
CA TYR A 103 7.44 8.27 19.75
C TYR A 103 5.97 8.35 20.15
N GLU A 104 5.66 9.32 21.04
CA GLU A 104 4.28 9.53 21.54
C GLU A 104 3.27 9.80 20.42
N GLU A 105 3.68 10.56 19.39
CA GLU A 105 2.82 10.85 18.24
C GLU A 105 2.45 9.57 17.46
N VAL A 106 3.40 8.64 17.26
CA VAL A 106 3.17 7.35 16.61
C VAL A 106 2.25 6.48 17.44
N ARG A 107 2.52 6.41 18.74
CA ARG A 107 1.70 5.66 19.69
C ARG A 107 0.26 6.15 19.70
N SER A 108 0.07 7.46 19.89
CA SER A 108 -1.27 8.06 19.92
C SER A 108 -2.04 7.76 18.63
N TYR A 109 -1.39 7.86 17.47
CA TYR A 109 -2.01 7.55 16.19
C TYR A 109 -2.47 6.09 16.09
N ILE A 110 -1.60 5.13 16.46
CA ILE A 110 -1.93 3.70 16.41
C ILE A 110 -3.02 3.35 17.43
N ASP A 111 -2.94 3.88 18.66
CA ASP A 111 -3.93 3.62 19.71
C ASP A 111 -5.31 4.19 19.32
N ASP A 112 -5.36 5.39 18.75
CA ASP A 112 -6.59 5.99 18.23
C ASP A 112 -7.19 5.15 17.09
N TYR A 113 -6.34 4.65 16.20
CA TYR A 113 -6.76 3.75 15.12
C TYR A 113 -7.32 2.44 15.69
N CYS A 114 -6.61 1.78 16.59
CA CYS A 114 -7.05 0.54 17.24
C CYS A 114 -8.39 0.73 17.95
N THR A 115 -8.56 1.87 18.63
CA THR A 115 -9.82 2.21 19.30
C THR A 115 -10.98 2.34 18.31
N LYS A 116 -10.77 3.05 17.20
CA LYS A 116 -11.80 3.23 16.15
C LYS A 116 -12.17 1.92 15.47
N MET A 117 -11.20 1.04 15.28
CA MET A 117 -11.40 -0.27 14.63
C MET A 117 -11.87 -1.36 15.61
N GLY A 118 -11.86 -1.12 16.92
CA GLY A 118 -12.22 -2.11 17.93
C GLY A 118 -11.25 -3.29 18.01
N ILE A 119 -9.97 -3.05 17.73
CA ILE A 119 -8.90 -4.05 17.78
C ILE A 119 -7.87 -3.68 18.84
N THR A 120 -7.07 -4.66 19.27
CA THR A 120 -5.92 -4.43 20.15
C THR A 120 -4.70 -3.98 19.34
N THR A 121 -3.75 -3.32 20.01
CA THR A 121 -2.46 -2.95 19.39
C THR A 121 -1.70 -4.19 18.89
N GLU A 122 -1.79 -5.32 19.59
CA GLU A 122 -1.16 -6.55 19.12
C GLU A 122 -1.81 -7.08 17.84
N GLN A 123 -3.14 -7.09 17.76
CA GLN A 123 -3.87 -7.45 16.53
C GLN A 123 -3.51 -6.52 15.36
N TYR A 124 -3.30 -5.24 15.64
CA TYR A 124 -2.81 -4.29 14.64
C TYR A 124 -1.44 -4.74 14.10
N PHE A 125 -0.46 -4.99 14.98
CA PHE A 125 0.88 -5.40 14.55
C PHE A 125 0.90 -6.77 13.86
N ASP A 126 0.07 -7.72 14.29
CA ASP A 126 -0.08 -9.02 13.62
C ASP A 126 -0.57 -8.83 12.17
N THR A 127 -1.59 -8.00 11.98
CA THR A 127 -2.13 -7.69 10.66
C THR A 127 -1.11 -6.95 9.79
N VAL A 128 -0.39 -5.99 10.37
CA VAL A 128 0.68 -5.28 9.65
C VAL A 128 1.75 -6.27 9.21
N THR A 129 2.18 -7.18 10.08
CA THR A 129 3.19 -8.21 9.77
C THR A 129 2.76 -9.07 8.58
N GLU A 130 1.49 -9.46 8.52
CA GLU A 130 0.95 -10.26 7.41
C GLU A 130 0.98 -9.51 6.07
N GLN A 131 0.69 -8.20 6.08
CA GLN A 131 0.59 -7.38 4.86
C GLN A 131 1.94 -6.77 4.42
N LEU A 132 2.88 -6.65 5.34
CA LEU A 132 4.15 -5.93 5.14
C LEU A 132 4.96 -6.45 3.94
N PRO A 133 5.09 -7.76 3.68
CA PRO A 133 5.81 -8.25 2.50
C PRO A 133 5.28 -7.68 1.18
N ARG A 134 3.96 -7.61 1.04
CA ARG A 134 3.30 -7.07 -0.16
C ARG A 134 3.55 -5.56 -0.30
N VAL A 135 3.47 -4.83 0.80
CA VAL A 135 3.74 -3.38 0.82
C VAL A 135 5.19 -3.10 0.44
N MET A 136 6.13 -3.82 1.05
CA MET A 136 7.57 -3.68 0.76
C MET A 136 7.89 -4.06 -0.69
N LEU A 137 7.24 -5.08 -1.24
CA LEU A 137 7.46 -5.48 -2.63
C LEU A 137 6.98 -4.42 -3.62
N ARG A 138 5.81 -3.82 -3.40
CA ARG A 138 5.32 -2.69 -4.21
C ARG A 138 6.23 -1.47 -4.10
N GLN A 139 6.71 -1.15 -2.88
CA GLN A 139 7.67 -0.07 -2.71
C GLN A 139 8.99 -0.36 -3.42
N ARG A 140 9.46 -1.61 -3.39
CA ARG A 140 10.67 -2.02 -4.13
C ARG A 140 10.51 -1.85 -5.62
N LEU A 141 9.33 -2.15 -6.19
CA LEU A 141 9.04 -1.86 -7.59
C LEU A 141 9.17 -0.36 -7.90
N ARG A 142 8.53 0.50 -7.09
CA ARG A 142 8.62 1.96 -7.25
C ARG A 142 10.06 2.45 -7.16
N ASP A 143 10.81 1.97 -6.19
CA ASP A 143 12.23 2.33 -6.01
C ASP A 143 13.07 1.89 -7.21
N THR A 144 12.82 0.68 -7.75
CA THR A 144 13.52 0.16 -8.93
C THR A 144 13.24 1.01 -10.17
N LEU A 145 11.97 1.34 -10.41
CA LEU A 145 11.58 2.23 -11.52
C LEU A 145 12.23 3.62 -11.40
N GLY A 146 12.24 4.17 -10.19
CA GLY A 146 12.90 5.45 -9.91
C GLY A 146 14.41 5.40 -10.12
N GLN A 147 15.07 4.32 -9.70
CA GLN A 147 16.51 4.09 -9.93
C GLN A 147 16.83 3.97 -11.42
N GLU A 148 16.05 3.19 -12.17
CA GLU A 148 16.20 3.04 -13.63
C GLU A 148 16.08 4.39 -14.35
N TYR A 149 15.06 5.19 -13.98
CA TYR A 149 14.88 6.53 -14.52
C TYR A 149 16.08 7.44 -14.22
N CYS A 150 16.49 7.51 -12.96
CA CYS A 150 17.63 8.36 -12.55
C CYS A 150 18.92 7.95 -13.27
N GLN A 151 19.18 6.66 -13.40
CA GLN A 151 20.35 6.14 -14.11
C GLN A 151 20.33 6.55 -15.59
N GLN A 152 19.18 6.46 -16.27
CA GLN A 152 19.04 6.81 -17.69
C GLN A 152 19.22 8.32 -17.93
N HIS A 153 18.88 9.17 -16.94
CA HIS A 153 18.90 10.63 -17.07
C HIS A 153 20.09 11.30 -16.34
N GLY A 154 21.02 10.49 -15.79
CA GLY A 154 22.18 11.02 -15.07
C GLY A 154 21.81 11.76 -13.78
N LEU A 155 20.71 11.39 -13.13
CA LEU A 155 20.23 11.95 -11.87
C LEU A 155 20.65 11.07 -10.70
N GLU A 156 20.75 11.67 -9.51
CA GLU A 156 20.95 10.92 -8.27
C GLU A 156 19.59 10.42 -7.75
N PHE A 157 19.50 9.10 -7.49
CA PHE A 157 18.32 8.54 -6.86
C PHE A 157 18.31 8.86 -5.36
N THR A 158 17.21 9.39 -4.87
CA THR A 158 16.96 9.62 -3.44
C THR A 158 15.52 9.37 -3.10
N LYS A 159 15.30 8.72 -1.95
CA LYS A 159 13.95 8.52 -1.37
C LYS A 159 13.45 9.75 -0.61
N VAL A 160 14.39 10.61 -0.20
CA VAL A 160 14.07 11.85 0.52
C VAL A 160 14.17 13.01 -0.46
N ASN A 161 13.05 13.64 -0.76
CA ASN A 161 12.93 14.68 -1.77
C ASN A 161 13.36 14.18 -3.18
N PRO A 162 12.67 13.19 -3.72
CA PRO A 162 12.99 12.66 -5.05
C PRO A 162 12.84 13.73 -6.12
N PRO A 163 13.58 13.63 -7.23
CA PRO A 163 13.38 14.51 -8.37
C PRO A 163 11.93 14.43 -8.88
N GLU A 164 11.31 15.58 -9.14
CA GLU A 164 9.90 15.65 -9.58
C GLU A 164 9.66 14.80 -10.85
N GLN A 165 10.55 14.93 -11.85
CA GLN A 165 10.43 14.16 -13.10
C GLN A 165 10.52 12.64 -12.88
N MET A 166 11.29 12.18 -11.87
CA MET A 166 11.34 10.77 -11.50
C MET A 166 10.00 10.31 -10.93
N THR A 167 9.41 11.14 -10.06
CA THR A 167 8.11 10.83 -9.45
C THR A 167 7.02 10.78 -10.52
N GLU A 168 6.97 11.76 -11.41
CA GLU A 168 6.04 11.79 -12.54
C GLU A 168 6.20 10.56 -13.46
N TYR A 169 7.43 10.17 -13.77
CA TYR A 169 7.70 8.97 -14.57
C TYR A 169 7.15 7.70 -13.90
N VAL A 170 7.42 7.52 -12.60
CA VAL A 170 6.94 6.34 -11.86
C VAL A 170 5.42 6.29 -11.84
N GLU A 171 4.74 7.42 -11.58
CA GLU A 171 3.28 7.46 -11.59
C GLU A 171 2.71 7.18 -12.99
N GLN A 172 3.27 7.77 -14.04
CA GLN A 172 2.85 7.50 -15.43
C GLN A 172 3.07 6.03 -15.81
N TYR A 173 4.18 5.42 -15.37
CA TYR A 173 4.42 4.00 -15.58
C TYR A 173 3.34 3.14 -14.92
N LEU A 174 2.99 3.43 -13.68
CA LEU A 174 2.00 2.68 -12.93
C LEU A 174 0.58 2.84 -13.52
N ASP A 175 0.23 4.05 -13.94
CA ASP A 175 -1.03 4.30 -14.66
C ASP A 175 -1.08 3.50 -15.97
N GLY A 176 0.02 3.50 -16.72
CA GLY A 176 0.16 2.69 -17.94
C GLY A 176 0.04 1.19 -17.67
N LEU A 177 0.58 0.73 -16.54
CA LEU A 177 0.52 -0.66 -16.13
C LEU A 177 -0.93 -1.09 -15.85
N LEU A 178 -1.71 -0.29 -15.12
CA LEU A 178 -3.13 -0.55 -14.90
C LEU A 178 -3.91 -0.63 -16.22
N GLN A 179 -3.66 0.31 -17.15
CA GLN A 179 -4.33 0.30 -18.45
C GLN A 179 -3.96 -0.94 -19.30
N ALA A 180 -2.70 -1.36 -19.28
CA ALA A 180 -2.24 -2.53 -20.02
C ALA A 180 -2.93 -3.83 -19.56
N HIS A 181 -3.25 -3.93 -18.27
CA HIS A 181 -3.89 -5.12 -17.68
C HIS A 181 -5.43 -5.07 -17.65
N ARG A 182 -6.07 -4.00 -18.17
CA ARG A 182 -7.54 -3.84 -18.11
C ARG A 182 -8.32 -5.02 -18.72
N LEU A 183 -7.79 -5.69 -19.73
CA LEU A 183 -8.43 -6.85 -20.36
C LEU A 183 -8.36 -8.14 -19.51
N GLU A 184 -7.48 -8.18 -18.51
CA GLU A 184 -7.35 -9.30 -17.58
C GLU A 184 -8.29 -9.15 -16.37
N ILE A 185 -8.88 -7.96 -16.20
CA ILE A 185 -9.82 -7.66 -15.11
C ILE A 185 -11.23 -8.06 -15.54
N LYS A 186 -11.92 -8.80 -14.68
CA LYS A 186 -13.35 -9.12 -14.85
C LYS A 186 -14.14 -8.29 -13.85
N TYR A 187 -15.16 -7.58 -14.34
CA TYR A 187 -16.10 -6.82 -13.51
C TYR A 187 -17.42 -7.60 -13.45
N TYR A 188 -18.10 -7.56 -12.29
CA TYR A 188 -19.35 -8.30 -12.02
C TYR A 188 -20.51 -7.35 -11.73
#